data_2d69e1b168340a1d388f6119f0713f8e
#
_entry.id   2d69e1b168340a1d388f6119f0713f8e
#
_cell.length_a   1.000
_cell.length_b   1.000
_cell.length_c   1.000
_cell.angle_alpha   90.00
_cell.angle_beta   90.00
_cell.angle_gamma   90.00
#
_symmetry.space_group_name_H-M   'P 1'
#
loop_
_entity.id
_entity.type
_entity.pdbx_description
1 polymer ?
#
loop_
_entity_poly.entity_id
_entity_poly.type
_entity_poly.pdbx_seq_one_letter_code
_entity_poly.pdbx_strand_id
1 'polypeptide(L)'
;MKVNVSGMKKMAAKAARNETLHQNLSNAGDRFIAMRKGGFSQLADPEGLRAAGRKVKERCLAKLPALLQRLEKKVTEAGGVVHWATDAAGARSIILDLATHYGVKTVVKGKSMMSEEIALNQALAEKGIEVWETDLGEFIVQLAGEMPSHIIAPAIHKNRQEVGRLFCSKLGLPYTENPEELTMMARRVLREKFLAADMGITGGNMAVAETGTLALFENEGNIRLTTSLPKVHVALIGIEKVIETWDDFGLLTTLLSRSAAGQKMPTYLSLITGPKKQEEQDGPEAFHLILLDNGRSAILGDPVLRESLFCLRCGACQNVCPVYKCIGGHSYGWVYSGPIGVLLNSELLPAGSAGDLAFACTLCGGCAEVCPVMIEHPTLILDFRRRLAEDPAWRSRQALSRILPMKIHAWLSERPAAFRLAASFVRAVQAVAARSGEWRWLPGPLAAWGAKRKIPRFQRPFSRRWKDVNASLRKERGKGR
;
A
#
# COMPACT_ATOMS: atom_id res chain seq x y z
N MET A 1 11.89 -10.35 -9.29
CA MET A 1 10.44 -10.65 -9.45
C MET A 1 9.87 -9.80 -10.57
N LYS A 2 9.07 -10.37 -11.50
CA LYS A 2 8.57 -9.60 -12.67
C LYS A 2 7.34 -8.78 -12.27
N VAL A 3 7.37 -7.47 -12.54
CA VAL A 3 6.20 -6.60 -12.49
C VAL A 3 5.11 -7.14 -13.42
N ASN A 4 3.90 -7.38 -12.91
CA ASN A 4 2.79 -7.97 -13.68
C ASN A 4 1.48 -7.17 -13.52
N VAL A 5 1.55 -5.86 -13.62
CA VAL A 5 0.36 -5.00 -13.49
C VAL A 5 -0.63 -5.22 -14.63
N SER A 6 -0.14 -5.56 -15.83
CA SER A 6 -0.98 -5.90 -16.98
C SER A 6 -1.83 -7.16 -16.77
N GLY A 7 -1.42 -8.05 -15.87
CA GLY A 7 -2.17 -9.26 -15.48
C GLY A 7 -3.27 -9.04 -14.45
N MET A 8 -3.47 -7.80 -13.97
CA MET A 8 -4.38 -7.45 -12.88
C MET A 8 -5.76 -8.07 -13.02
N LYS A 9 -6.42 -7.97 -14.18
CA LYS A 9 -7.77 -8.51 -14.38
C LYS A 9 -7.85 -10.01 -14.18
N LYS A 10 -6.85 -10.76 -14.68
CA LYS A 10 -6.79 -12.23 -14.54
C LYS A 10 -6.55 -12.61 -13.09
N MET A 11 -5.62 -11.93 -12.42
CA MET A 11 -5.31 -12.17 -11.02
C MET A 11 -6.50 -11.81 -10.12
N ALA A 12 -7.14 -10.67 -10.34
CA ALA A 12 -8.33 -10.25 -9.61
C ALA A 12 -9.50 -11.22 -9.80
N ALA A 13 -9.75 -11.71 -11.02
CA ALA A 13 -10.80 -12.70 -11.29
C ALA A 13 -10.54 -14.04 -10.56
N LYS A 14 -9.27 -14.47 -10.46
CA LYS A 14 -8.88 -15.65 -9.67
C LYS A 14 -9.07 -15.39 -8.18
N ALA A 15 -8.56 -14.28 -7.67
CA ALA A 15 -8.64 -13.89 -6.27
C ALA A 15 -10.09 -13.73 -5.80
N ALA A 16 -10.95 -13.11 -6.61
CA ALA A 16 -12.36 -12.91 -6.32
C ALA A 16 -13.17 -14.21 -6.11
N ARG A 17 -12.62 -15.37 -6.48
CA ARG A 17 -13.22 -16.70 -6.24
C ARG A 17 -12.65 -17.42 -5.01
N ASN A 18 -11.63 -16.84 -4.38
CA ASN A 18 -10.94 -17.45 -3.24
C ASN A 18 -11.58 -16.98 -1.92
N GLU A 19 -12.45 -17.80 -1.35
CA GLU A 19 -13.16 -17.48 -0.12
C GLU A 19 -12.23 -17.40 1.10
N THR A 20 -11.21 -18.25 1.18
CA THR A 20 -10.21 -18.22 2.26
C THR A 20 -9.46 -16.89 2.25
N LEU A 21 -9.03 -16.42 1.06
CA LEU A 21 -8.40 -15.11 0.92
C LEU A 21 -9.32 -13.98 1.42
N HIS A 22 -10.60 -14.00 1.02
CA HIS A 22 -11.56 -12.98 1.46
C HIS A 22 -11.73 -12.97 2.97
N GLN A 23 -11.83 -14.16 3.57
CA GLN A 23 -11.99 -14.29 5.02
C GLN A 23 -10.76 -13.78 5.76
N ASN A 24 -9.55 -14.15 5.32
CA ASN A 24 -8.30 -13.70 5.91
C ASN A 24 -8.18 -12.17 5.84
N LEU A 25 -8.40 -11.58 4.66
CA LEU A 25 -8.30 -10.14 4.46
C LEU A 25 -9.39 -9.34 5.21
N SER A 26 -10.62 -9.86 5.27
CA SER A 26 -11.71 -9.20 5.99
C SER A 26 -11.46 -9.23 7.51
N ASN A 27 -11.14 -10.40 8.06
CA ASN A 27 -10.90 -10.54 9.50
C ASN A 27 -9.72 -9.66 9.97
N ALA A 28 -8.62 -9.68 9.25
CA ALA A 28 -7.46 -8.86 9.59
C ALA A 28 -7.74 -7.37 9.37
N GLY A 29 -8.36 -6.99 8.25
CA GLY A 29 -8.71 -5.60 7.96
C GLY A 29 -9.69 -5.02 8.98
N ASP A 30 -10.72 -5.77 9.38
CA ASP A 30 -11.70 -5.32 10.38
C ASP A 30 -11.05 -5.15 11.75
N ARG A 31 -10.12 -6.05 12.12
CA ARG A 31 -9.31 -5.90 13.33
C ARG A 31 -8.46 -4.62 13.30
N PHE A 32 -7.74 -4.36 12.21
CA PHE A 32 -6.95 -3.13 12.08
C PHE A 32 -7.80 -1.86 12.12
N ILE A 33 -9.00 -1.88 11.51
CA ILE A 33 -9.96 -0.77 11.59
C ILE A 33 -10.38 -0.51 13.04
N ALA A 34 -10.74 -1.57 13.78
CA ALA A 34 -11.13 -1.46 15.18
C ALA A 34 -9.98 -0.92 16.06
N MET A 35 -8.75 -1.44 15.87
CA MET A 35 -7.56 -0.98 16.58
C MET A 35 -7.28 0.50 16.28
N ARG A 36 -7.32 0.90 15.00
CA ARG A 36 -7.17 2.30 14.60
C ARG A 36 -8.22 3.19 15.26
N LYS A 37 -9.49 2.82 15.23
CA LYS A 37 -10.58 3.57 15.87
C LYS A 37 -10.30 3.75 17.37
N GLY A 38 -9.89 2.70 18.07
CA GLY A 38 -9.50 2.77 19.49
C GLY A 38 -8.28 3.67 19.72
N GLY A 39 -7.26 3.61 18.86
CA GLY A 39 -6.08 4.47 18.96
C GLY A 39 -6.37 5.95 18.74
N PHE A 40 -7.26 6.28 17.80
CA PHE A 40 -7.66 7.68 17.52
C PHE A 40 -8.63 8.23 18.57
N SER A 41 -9.51 7.42 19.16
CA SER A 41 -10.43 7.88 20.21
C SER A 41 -9.73 8.34 21.49
N GLN A 42 -8.43 8.06 21.65
CA GLN A 42 -7.61 8.52 22.77
C GLN A 42 -7.00 9.91 22.55
N LEU A 43 -7.17 10.49 21.37
CA LEU A 43 -6.67 11.84 21.04
C LEU A 43 -7.73 12.88 21.36
N ALA A 44 -7.33 14.01 21.92
CA ALA A 44 -8.23 15.11 22.20
C ALA A 44 -8.81 15.76 20.93
N ASP A 45 -7.97 15.92 19.91
CA ASP A 45 -8.36 16.45 18.59
C ASP A 45 -7.73 15.61 17.47
N PRO A 46 -8.34 14.48 17.07
CA PRO A 46 -7.84 13.65 15.99
C PRO A 46 -7.78 14.34 14.63
N GLU A 47 -8.77 15.16 14.32
CA GLU A 47 -8.84 15.82 13.01
C GLU A 47 -7.85 16.98 12.91
N GLY A 48 -7.68 17.78 13.95
CA GLY A 48 -6.65 18.80 14.01
C GLY A 48 -5.25 18.22 13.90
N LEU A 49 -5.00 17.05 14.53
CA LEU A 49 -3.70 16.36 14.42
C LEU A 49 -3.45 15.84 13.00
N ARG A 50 -4.47 15.30 12.31
CA ARG A 50 -4.38 14.88 10.91
C ARG A 50 -4.10 16.05 9.99
N ALA A 51 -4.79 17.17 10.18
CA ALA A 51 -4.57 18.40 9.42
C ALA A 51 -3.15 18.97 9.63
N ALA A 52 -2.64 18.93 10.87
CA ALA A 52 -1.27 19.30 11.18
C ALA A 52 -0.26 18.37 10.48
N GLY A 53 -0.49 17.05 10.48
CA GLY A 53 0.33 16.08 9.77
C GLY A 53 0.38 16.32 8.26
N ARG A 54 -0.74 16.70 7.64
CA ARG A 54 -0.80 17.12 6.24
C ARG A 54 0.10 18.35 6.01
N LYS A 55 -0.04 19.40 6.83
CA LYS A 55 0.76 20.63 6.73
C LYS A 55 2.26 20.36 6.88
N VAL A 56 2.64 19.45 7.80
CA VAL A 56 4.05 19.01 7.93
C VAL A 56 4.54 18.42 6.62
N LYS A 57 3.79 17.48 6.02
CA LYS A 57 4.21 16.86 4.74
C LYS A 57 4.27 17.86 3.59
N GLU A 58 3.30 18.77 3.48
CA GLU A 58 3.31 19.85 2.48
C GLU A 58 4.55 20.74 2.63
N ARG A 59 4.83 21.22 3.86
CA ARG A 59 5.98 22.07 4.15
C ARG A 59 7.30 21.35 3.85
N CYS A 60 7.47 20.10 4.30
CA CYS A 60 8.71 19.35 4.08
C CYS A 60 8.95 19.10 2.59
N LEU A 61 7.94 18.74 1.82
CA LEU A 61 8.09 18.53 0.38
C LEU A 61 8.34 19.83 -0.39
N ALA A 62 7.77 20.95 0.04
CA ALA A 62 8.05 22.26 -0.55
C ALA A 62 9.51 22.69 -0.34
N LYS A 63 10.15 22.26 0.76
CA LYS A 63 11.54 22.56 1.10
C LYS A 63 12.51 21.41 0.80
N LEU A 64 12.05 20.37 0.10
CA LEU A 64 12.75 19.09 -0.01
C LEU A 64 14.23 19.23 -0.42
N PRO A 65 14.64 20.03 -1.44
CA PRO A 65 16.05 20.16 -1.80
C PRO A 65 16.94 20.63 -0.63
N ALA A 66 16.50 21.64 0.11
CA ALA A 66 17.25 22.16 1.26
C ALA A 66 17.31 21.15 2.42
N LEU A 67 16.21 20.41 2.64
CA LEU A 67 16.18 19.36 3.68
C LEU A 67 17.08 18.19 3.34
N LEU A 68 17.16 17.79 2.08
CA LEU A 68 18.06 16.74 1.61
C LEU A 68 19.53 17.13 1.80
N GLN A 69 19.93 18.35 1.43
CA GLN A 69 21.29 18.86 1.66
C GLN A 69 21.62 18.91 3.17
N ARG A 70 20.67 19.36 3.99
CA ARG A 70 20.85 19.39 5.45
C ARG A 70 20.99 17.97 6.02
N LEU A 71 20.17 17.03 5.56
CA LEU A 71 20.24 15.62 5.99
C LEU A 71 21.60 15.02 5.63
N GLU A 72 22.06 15.16 4.39
CA GLU A 72 23.36 14.67 3.92
C GLU A 72 24.48 15.21 4.78
N LYS A 73 24.52 16.54 4.98
CA LYS A 73 25.51 17.17 5.85
C LYS A 73 25.53 16.58 7.25
N LYS A 74 24.35 16.42 7.87
CA LYS A 74 24.24 15.92 9.25
C LYS A 74 24.62 14.43 9.39
N VAL A 75 24.24 13.60 8.42
CA VAL A 75 24.63 12.19 8.38
C VAL A 75 26.16 12.06 8.23
N THR A 76 26.77 12.90 7.37
CA THR A 76 28.23 12.90 7.15
C THR A 76 28.98 13.42 8.37
N GLU A 77 28.49 14.47 9.03
CA GLU A 77 29.05 14.98 10.30
C GLU A 77 29.04 13.90 11.41
N ALA A 78 28.05 12.96 11.37
CA ALA A 78 27.94 11.87 12.32
C ALA A 78 28.77 10.62 11.91
N GLY A 79 29.53 10.68 10.83
CA GLY A 79 30.37 9.58 10.33
C GLY A 79 29.70 8.61 9.37
N GLY A 80 28.46 8.88 8.96
CA GLY A 80 27.76 8.11 7.93
C GLY A 80 28.13 8.55 6.52
N VAL A 81 27.85 7.71 5.52
CA VAL A 81 28.06 8.01 4.11
C VAL A 81 26.72 8.07 3.40
N VAL A 82 26.45 9.18 2.69
CA VAL A 82 25.22 9.36 1.92
C VAL A 82 25.48 9.07 0.45
N HIS A 83 24.57 8.28 -0.14
CA HIS A 83 24.56 7.95 -1.56
C HIS A 83 23.28 8.45 -2.21
N TRP A 84 23.40 8.93 -3.43
CA TRP A 84 22.26 9.39 -4.23
C TRP A 84 21.98 8.41 -5.35
N ALA A 85 20.74 7.93 -5.42
CA ALA A 85 20.29 7.04 -6.49
C ALA A 85 19.13 7.67 -7.24
N THR A 86 19.30 7.88 -8.55
CA THR A 86 18.27 8.46 -9.42
C THR A 86 17.16 7.47 -9.72
N ASP A 87 17.49 6.18 -9.76
CA ASP A 87 16.57 5.10 -10.10
C ASP A 87 16.89 3.78 -9.38
N ALA A 88 16.04 2.78 -9.62
CA ALA A 88 16.18 1.45 -9.05
C ALA A 88 17.50 0.75 -9.44
N ALA A 89 18.02 0.99 -10.65
CA ALA A 89 19.26 0.37 -11.12
C ALA A 89 20.46 0.97 -10.41
N GLY A 90 20.49 2.30 -10.27
CA GLY A 90 21.53 3.02 -9.52
C GLY A 90 21.57 2.60 -8.05
N ALA A 91 20.40 2.49 -7.40
CA ALA A 91 20.34 2.04 -6.00
C ALA A 91 20.86 0.60 -5.83
N ARG A 92 20.50 -0.31 -6.74
CA ARG A 92 21.05 -1.69 -6.72
C ARG A 92 22.55 -1.71 -6.93
N SER A 93 23.07 -0.93 -7.91
CA SER A 93 24.51 -0.83 -8.16
C SER A 93 25.27 -0.42 -6.89
N ILE A 94 24.84 0.66 -6.24
CA ILE A 94 25.46 1.15 -5.00
C ILE A 94 25.48 0.05 -3.94
N ILE A 95 24.38 -0.68 -3.72
CA ILE A 95 24.31 -1.74 -2.71
C ILE A 95 25.22 -2.92 -3.06
N LEU A 96 25.28 -3.30 -4.34
CA LEU A 96 26.14 -4.40 -4.81
C LEU A 96 27.63 -4.02 -4.74
N ASP A 97 27.97 -2.78 -5.03
CA ASP A 97 29.36 -2.27 -4.90
C ASP A 97 29.80 -2.24 -3.45
N LEU A 98 28.91 -1.79 -2.52
CA LEU A 98 29.15 -1.88 -1.08
C LEU A 98 29.30 -3.33 -0.62
N ALA A 99 28.42 -4.22 -1.09
CA ALA A 99 28.53 -5.64 -0.75
C ALA A 99 29.85 -6.26 -1.23
N THR A 100 30.32 -5.88 -2.41
CA THR A 100 31.62 -6.29 -2.94
C THR A 100 32.77 -5.70 -2.13
N HIS A 101 32.73 -4.41 -1.82
CA HIS A 101 33.76 -3.71 -1.05
C HIS A 101 33.96 -4.32 0.33
N TYR A 102 32.89 -4.70 1.01
CA TYR A 102 32.93 -5.29 2.35
C TYR A 102 33.01 -6.83 2.34
N GLY A 103 33.09 -7.48 1.17
CA GLY A 103 33.16 -8.94 1.05
C GLY A 103 31.94 -9.68 1.58
N VAL A 104 30.75 -9.09 1.44
CA VAL A 104 29.48 -9.56 1.99
C VAL A 104 29.05 -10.87 1.35
N LYS A 105 28.73 -11.87 2.14
CA LYS A 105 28.16 -13.16 1.72
C LYS A 105 26.73 -13.34 2.22
N THR A 106 26.41 -12.79 3.39
CA THR A 106 25.09 -12.94 4.01
C THR A 106 24.54 -11.58 4.42
N VAL A 107 23.31 -11.33 4.00
CA VAL A 107 22.55 -10.12 4.29
C VAL A 107 21.30 -10.47 5.12
N VAL A 108 21.10 -9.75 6.21
CA VAL A 108 19.80 -9.71 6.91
C VAL A 108 19.08 -8.42 6.57
N LYS A 109 17.81 -8.52 6.25
CA LYS A 109 17.04 -7.38 5.76
C LYS A 109 15.80 -7.12 6.63
N GLY A 110 15.72 -5.92 7.19
CA GLY A 110 14.48 -5.43 7.79
C GLY A 110 13.44 -5.10 6.73
N LYS A 111 12.18 -5.35 7.03
CA LYS A 111 11.06 -5.08 6.13
C LYS A 111 11.14 -3.69 5.50
N SER A 112 11.17 -3.63 4.18
CA SER A 112 11.27 -2.38 3.44
C SER A 112 10.55 -2.44 2.10
N MET A 113 9.50 -1.63 1.93
CA MET A 113 8.83 -1.47 0.64
C MET A 113 9.78 -0.91 -0.44
N MET A 114 10.80 -0.14 -0.04
CA MET A 114 11.78 0.43 -0.97
C MET A 114 12.70 -0.64 -1.56
N SER A 115 13.14 -1.60 -0.75
CA SER A 115 13.94 -2.72 -1.25
C SER A 115 13.16 -3.64 -2.19
N GLU A 116 11.86 -3.81 -1.93
CA GLU A 116 10.95 -4.52 -2.85
C GLU A 116 10.72 -3.73 -4.15
N GLU A 117 10.58 -2.40 -4.07
CA GLU A 117 10.41 -1.51 -5.23
C GLU A 117 11.56 -1.67 -6.23
N ILE A 118 12.79 -1.78 -5.73
CA ILE A 118 13.99 -1.97 -6.56
C ILE A 118 14.32 -3.44 -6.84
N ALA A 119 13.51 -4.39 -6.42
CA ALA A 119 13.75 -5.84 -6.55
C ALA A 119 15.14 -6.27 -6.01
N LEU A 120 15.53 -5.76 -4.83
CA LEU A 120 16.86 -5.90 -4.27
C LEU A 120 17.24 -7.35 -3.98
N ASN A 121 16.33 -8.16 -3.42
CA ASN A 121 16.62 -9.56 -3.07
C ASN A 121 17.04 -10.36 -4.31
N GLN A 122 16.41 -10.11 -5.46
CA GLN A 122 16.80 -10.75 -6.71
C GLN A 122 18.21 -10.33 -7.14
N ALA A 123 18.53 -9.04 -7.08
CA ALA A 123 19.84 -8.53 -7.49
C ALA A 123 20.99 -9.08 -6.62
N LEU A 124 20.77 -9.20 -5.31
CA LEU A 124 21.75 -9.80 -4.39
C LEU A 124 21.90 -11.30 -4.65
N ALA A 125 20.81 -12.04 -4.83
CA ALA A 125 20.84 -13.48 -5.14
C ALA A 125 21.55 -13.78 -6.46
N GLU A 126 21.38 -12.95 -7.50
CA GLU A 126 22.10 -13.06 -8.79
C GLU A 126 23.63 -12.89 -8.65
N LYS A 127 24.09 -12.26 -7.56
CA LYS A 127 25.52 -12.14 -7.17
C LYS A 127 25.97 -13.23 -6.20
N GLY A 128 25.12 -14.21 -5.89
CA GLY A 128 25.43 -15.30 -4.96
C GLY A 128 25.40 -14.88 -3.49
N ILE A 129 24.82 -13.73 -3.17
CA ILE A 129 24.69 -13.23 -1.79
C ILE A 129 23.41 -13.80 -1.17
N GLU A 130 23.53 -14.45 -0.03
CA GLU A 130 22.39 -14.99 0.72
C GLU A 130 21.63 -13.87 1.41
N VAL A 131 20.31 -13.78 1.21
CA VAL A 131 19.45 -12.72 1.78
C VAL A 131 18.35 -13.32 2.64
N TRP A 132 18.22 -12.83 3.86
CA TRP A 132 17.20 -13.25 4.81
C TRP A 132 16.31 -12.09 5.24
N GLU A 133 15.01 -12.24 4.99
CA GLU A 133 13.99 -11.35 5.55
C GLU A 133 13.82 -11.64 7.04
N THR A 134 13.80 -10.59 7.84
CA THR A 134 13.82 -10.73 9.31
C THR A 134 12.49 -10.42 10.00
N ASP A 135 11.56 -9.74 9.32
CA ASP A 135 10.16 -9.62 9.76
C ASP A 135 9.47 -10.95 9.54
N LEU A 136 8.69 -11.45 10.51
CA LEU A 136 8.04 -12.75 10.42
C LEU A 136 7.15 -12.88 9.18
N GLY A 137 6.39 -11.84 8.86
CA GLY A 137 5.53 -11.84 7.67
C GLY A 137 6.32 -11.86 6.36
N GLU A 138 7.40 -11.09 6.27
CA GLU A 138 8.32 -11.09 5.12
C GLU A 138 9.05 -12.42 5.00
N PHE A 139 9.52 -13.02 6.10
CA PHE A 139 10.13 -14.34 6.11
C PHE A 139 9.19 -15.42 5.57
N ILE A 140 7.92 -15.39 5.98
CA ILE A 140 6.90 -16.32 5.48
C ILE A 140 6.71 -16.18 3.97
N VAL A 141 6.59 -14.94 3.44
CA VAL A 141 6.40 -14.74 1.99
C VAL A 141 7.67 -15.04 1.21
N GLN A 142 8.86 -14.79 1.76
CA GLN A 142 10.14 -15.20 1.19
C GLN A 142 10.22 -16.71 1.01
N LEU A 143 9.91 -17.49 2.06
CA LEU A 143 9.88 -18.95 1.98
C LEU A 143 8.85 -19.47 0.99
N ALA A 144 7.74 -18.76 0.85
CA ALA A 144 6.69 -19.10 -0.12
C ALA A 144 7.05 -18.70 -1.57
N GLY A 145 8.10 -17.91 -1.79
CA GLY A 145 8.44 -17.34 -3.10
C GLY A 145 7.41 -16.32 -3.60
N GLU A 146 6.72 -15.65 -2.68
CA GLU A 146 5.65 -14.70 -2.96
C GLU A 146 6.09 -13.25 -2.68
N MET A 147 5.29 -12.29 -3.15
CA MET A 147 5.44 -10.87 -2.80
C MET A 147 4.66 -10.55 -1.51
N PRO A 148 5.05 -9.50 -0.78
CA PRO A 148 4.20 -8.93 0.27
C PRO A 148 2.82 -8.58 -0.25
N SER A 149 1.77 -9.02 0.46
CA SER A 149 0.38 -8.73 0.07
C SER A 149 -0.17 -7.45 0.70
N HIS A 150 0.44 -6.97 1.78
CA HIS A 150 0.03 -5.79 2.54
C HIS A 150 1.24 -5.00 3.02
N ILE A 151 1.12 -3.67 3.12
CA ILE A 151 2.23 -2.77 3.50
C ILE A 151 2.77 -3.09 4.90
N ILE A 152 1.90 -3.35 5.89
CA ILE A 152 2.33 -3.59 7.28
C ILE A 152 2.20 -5.06 7.73
N ALA A 153 1.45 -5.88 7.02
CA ALA A 153 1.24 -7.29 7.32
C ALA A 153 1.46 -8.15 6.06
N PRO A 154 2.72 -8.41 5.65
CA PRO A 154 3.06 -9.00 4.35
C PRO A 154 2.33 -10.31 4.05
N ALA A 155 2.22 -11.19 5.03
CA ALA A 155 1.59 -12.50 4.93
C ALA A 155 0.09 -12.53 5.27
N ILE A 156 -0.61 -11.38 5.26
CA ILE A 156 -2.04 -11.25 5.66
C ILE A 156 -2.99 -12.20 4.90
N HIS A 157 -2.59 -12.66 3.72
CA HIS A 157 -3.34 -13.57 2.87
C HIS A 157 -3.23 -15.05 3.30
N LYS A 158 -2.28 -15.38 4.19
CA LYS A 158 -2.06 -16.75 4.69
C LYS A 158 -2.67 -16.96 6.07
N ASN A 159 -3.15 -18.17 6.31
CA ASN A 159 -3.57 -18.60 7.63
C ASN A 159 -2.47 -19.46 8.31
N ARG A 160 -2.64 -19.72 9.62
CA ARG A 160 -1.65 -20.44 10.41
C ARG A 160 -1.40 -21.88 9.92
N GLN A 161 -2.41 -22.54 9.35
CA GLN A 161 -2.27 -23.86 8.75
C GLN A 161 -1.36 -23.84 7.52
N GLU A 162 -1.51 -22.85 6.69
CA GLU A 162 -0.65 -22.65 5.50
C GLU A 162 0.79 -22.34 5.92
N VAL A 163 0.99 -21.54 6.97
CA VAL A 163 2.32 -21.24 7.53
C VAL A 163 2.95 -22.50 8.13
N GLY A 164 2.20 -23.30 8.90
CA GLY A 164 2.70 -24.54 9.47
C GLY A 164 3.18 -25.54 8.40
N ARG A 165 2.37 -25.73 7.34
CA ARG A 165 2.77 -26.55 6.17
C ARG A 165 3.99 -26.01 5.46
N LEU A 166 4.10 -24.67 5.33
CA LEU A 166 5.24 -24.01 4.70
C LEU A 166 6.54 -24.25 5.50
N PHE A 167 6.51 -24.09 6.81
CA PHE A 167 7.67 -24.32 7.68
C PHE A 167 8.09 -25.78 7.68
N CYS A 168 7.13 -26.72 7.72
CA CYS A 168 7.41 -28.12 7.58
C CYS A 168 8.12 -28.44 6.25
N SER A 169 7.58 -27.96 5.13
CA SER A 169 8.09 -28.30 3.79
C SER A 169 9.40 -27.59 3.42
N LYS A 170 9.63 -26.35 3.90
CA LYS A 170 10.77 -25.52 3.52
C LYS A 170 11.92 -25.54 4.52
N LEU A 171 11.62 -25.74 5.80
CA LEU A 171 12.60 -25.73 6.88
C LEU A 171 12.84 -27.11 7.49
N GLY A 172 12.07 -28.13 7.10
CA GLY A 172 12.15 -29.48 7.68
C GLY A 172 11.69 -29.56 9.14
N LEU A 173 10.91 -28.58 9.61
CA LEU A 173 10.45 -28.48 10.99
C LEU A 173 9.16 -29.27 11.21
N PRO A 174 8.83 -29.71 12.43
CA PRO A 174 7.56 -30.36 12.74
C PRO A 174 6.36 -29.48 12.41
N TYR A 175 5.27 -30.10 11.92
CA TYR A 175 4.03 -29.35 11.65
C TYR A 175 3.37 -28.92 12.96
N THR A 176 2.97 -27.66 13.01
CA THR A 176 2.13 -27.09 14.07
C THR A 176 1.24 -25.98 13.52
N GLU A 177 0.12 -25.72 14.19
CA GLU A 177 -0.76 -24.56 13.96
C GLU A 177 -0.73 -23.56 15.11
N ASN A 178 0.05 -23.85 16.15
CA ASN A 178 0.20 -22.98 17.29
C ASN A 178 1.06 -21.75 16.91
N PRO A 179 0.52 -20.50 17.00
CA PRO A 179 1.24 -19.31 16.62
C PRO A 179 2.53 -19.09 17.41
N GLU A 180 2.55 -19.46 18.70
CA GLU A 180 3.74 -19.31 19.56
C GLU A 180 4.86 -20.23 19.10
N GLU A 181 4.53 -21.50 18.81
CA GLU A 181 5.49 -22.47 18.30
C GLU A 181 6.04 -22.05 16.93
N LEU A 182 5.18 -21.61 16.01
CA LEU A 182 5.58 -21.09 14.70
C LEU A 182 6.52 -19.89 14.84
N THR A 183 6.22 -18.97 15.76
CA THR A 183 7.08 -17.81 16.04
C THR A 183 8.43 -18.25 16.62
N MET A 184 8.43 -19.24 17.53
CA MET A 184 9.69 -19.78 18.10
C MET A 184 10.53 -20.53 17.06
N MET A 185 9.91 -21.22 16.11
CA MET A 185 10.60 -21.85 14.98
C MET A 185 11.30 -20.80 14.10
N ALA A 186 10.58 -19.75 13.67
CA ALA A 186 11.16 -18.66 12.91
C ALA A 186 12.29 -17.97 13.68
N ARG A 187 12.10 -17.71 14.97
CA ARG A 187 13.14 -17.13 15.84
C ARG A 187 14.44 -17.94 15.87
N ARG A 188 14.35 -19.26 15.97
CA ARG A 188 15.55 -20.13 15.99
C ARG A 188 16.30 -20.05 14.66
N VAL A 189 15.62 -20.16 13.56
CA VAL A 189 16.22 -20.06 12.22
C VAL A 189 16.84 -18.68 11.99
N LEU A 190 16.12 -17.61 12.27
CA LEU A 190 16.58 -16.26 12.03
C LEU A 190 17.72 -15.84 12.98
N ARG A 191 17.77 -16.38 14.22
CA ARG A 191 18.86 -16.10 15.14
C ARG A 191 20.23 -16.45 14.56
N GLU A 192 20.34 -17.62 13.94
CA GLU A 192 21.60 -18.05 13.31
C GLU A 192 21.97 -17.11 12.14
N LYS A 193 20.96 -16.68 11.36
CA LYS A 193 21.17 -15.76 10.25
C LYS A 193 21.60 -14.36 10.71
N PHE A 194 21.04 -13.86 11.80
CA PHE A 194 21.48 -12.60 12.41
C PHE A 194 22.93 -12.65 12.86
N LEU A 195 23.34 -13.76 13.50
CA LEU A 195 24.71 -13.90 14.01
C LEU A 195 25.75 -14.09 12.89
N ALA A 196 25.34 -14.61 11.75
CA ALA A 196 26.22 -14.84 10.59
C ALA A 196 26.21 -13.68 9.57
N ALA A 197 25.39 -12.65 9.78
CA ALA A 197 25.21 -11.59 8.81
C ALA A 197 26.40 -10.63 8.73
N ASP A 198 26.89 -10.40 7.52
CA ASP A 198 27.94 -9.43 7.22
C ASP A 198 27.37 -8.01 7.08
N MET A 199 26.16 -7.89 6.51
CA MET A 199 25.50 -6.62 6.24
C MET A 199 24.03 -6.65 6.67
N GLY A 200 23.58 -5.58 7.32
CA GLY A 200 22.19 -5.31 7.60
C GLY A 200 21.61 -4.29 6.63
N ILE A 201 20.46 -4.59 6.00
CA ILE A 201 19.78 -3.64 5.12
C ILE A 201 18.43 -3.28 5.71
N THR A 202 18.12 -1.98 5.77
CA THR A 202 16.82 -1.48 6.23
C THR A 202 16.22 -0.47 5.25
N GLY A 203 14.93 -0.22 5.42
CA GLY A 203 14.32 1.00 4.93
C GLY A 203 14.44 2.14 5.92
N GLY A 204 13.47 3.05 5.90
CA GLY A 204 13.28 4.08 6.91
C GLY A 204 11.84 4.58 6.87
N ASN A 205 11.29 4.85 8.04
CA ASN A 205 9.96 5.45 8.14
C ASN A 205 10.04 6.95 7.92
N MET A 206 11.02 7.60 8.55
CA MET A 206 11.31 9.04 8.42
C MET A 206 12.81 9.28 8.62
N ALA A 207 13.34 10.36 7.99
CA ALA A 207 14.67 10.86 8.23
C ALA A 207 14.58 12.33 8.67
N VAL A 208 15.08 12.63 9.87
CA VAL A 208 15.02 13.97 10.47
C VAL A 208 16.23 14.78 10.02
N ALA A 209 15.98 15.79 9.16
CA ALA A 209 17.05 16.60 8.57
C ALA A 209 17.79 17.46 9.61
N GLU A 210 17.13 17.80 10.72
CA GLU A 210 17.71 18.58 11.80
C GLU A 210 18.98 17.94 12.41
N THR A 211 18.98 16.61 12.54
CA THR A 211 20.05 15.87 13.20
C THR A 211 20.72 14.81 12.33
N GLY A 212 20.21 14.53 11.13
CA GLY A 212 20.69 13.43 10.30
C GLY A 212 20.20 12.06 10.78
N THR A 213 19.12 12.00 11.55
CA THR A 213 18.68 10.77 12.20
C THR A 213 17.63 10.03 11.37
N LEU A 214 17.89 8.75 11.09
CA LEU A 214 16.95 7.83 10.49
C LEU A 214 16.10 7.18 11.59
N ALA A 215 14.79 7.22 11.43
CA ALA A 215 13.83 6.58 12.34
C ALA A 215 13.23 5.31 11.74
N LEU A 216 13.27 4.24 12.51
CA LEU A 216 12.81 2.90 12.17
C LEU A 216 11.78 2.41 13.19
N PHE A 217 10.61 2.00 12.73
CA PHE A 217 9.49 1.54 13.55
C PHE A 217 9.33 0.04 13.39
N GLU A 218 9.29 -0.67 14.50
CA GLU A 218 9.11 -2.11 14.52
C GLU A 218 8.37 -2.61 15.77
N ASN A 219 7.88 -3.84 15.73
CA ASN A 219 7.20 -4.48 16.88
C ASN A 219 7.86 -5.81 17.28
N GLU A 220 8.87 -6.28 16.54
CA GLU A 220 9.44 -7.61 16.69
C GLU A 220 10.90 -7.59 17.21
N GLY A 221 11.57 -6.44 17.21
CA GLY A 221 12.98 -6.32 17.55
C GLY A 221 13.96 -6.77 16.44
N ASN A 222 13.44 -7.18 15.30
CA ASN A 222 14.20 -7.66 14.15
C ASN A 222 15.03 -6.55 13.48
N ILE A 223 14.47 -5.35 13.32
CA ILE A 223 15.23 -4.21 12.76
C ILE A 223 16.38 -3.82 13.69
N ARG A 224 16.14 -3.83 15.01
CA ARG A 224 17.18 -3.56 16.00
C ARG A 224 18.37 -4.51 15.84
N LEU A 225 18.11 -5.82 15.66
CA LEU A 225 19.15 -6.79 15.41
C LEU A 225 19.81 -6.58 14.03
N THR A 226 19.04 -6.26 13.01
CA THR A 226 19.54 -5.96 11.65
C THR A 226 20.49 -4.76 11.64
N THR A 227 20.27 -3.75 12.50
CA THR A 227 21.06 -2.52 12.54
C THR A 227 22.25 -2.59 13.51
N SER A 228 22.28 -3.54 14.44
CA SER A 228 23.30 -3.56 15.50
C SER A 228 24.28 -4.75 15.42
N LEU A 229 23.88 -5.89 14.85
CA LEU A 229 24.76 -7.08 14.79
C LEU A 229 25.74 -7.06 13.60
N PRO A 230 25.28 -6.77 12.36
CA PRO A 230 26.19 -6.72 11.22
C PRO A 230 27.17 -5.54 11.32
N LYS A 231 28.37 -5.71 10.76
CA LYS A 231 29.39 -4.65 10.72
C LYS A 231 29.01 -3.48 9.82
N VAL A 232 28.19 -3.73 8.82
CA VAL A 232 27.76 -2.72 7.83
C VAL A 232 26.24 -2.58 7.87
N HIS A 233 25.76 -1.38 8.08
CA HIS A 233 24.34 -1.05 7.96
C HIS A 233 24.11 -0.17 6.74
N VAL A 234 23.24 -0.62 5.84
CA VAL A 234 22.78 0.13 4.67
C VAL A 234 21.30 0.44 4.81
N ALA A 235 20.94 1.72 4.82
CA ALA A 235 19.57 2.18 4.86
C ALA A 235 19.15 2.74 3.50
N LEU A 236 18.01 2.27 2.96
CA LEU A 236 17.45 2.72 1.67
C LEU A 236 16.12 3.43 1.90
N ILE A 237 16.06 4.72 1.62
CA ILE A 237 14.85 5.52 1.78
C ILE A 237 14.51 6.32 0.52
N GLY A 238 13.21 6.54 0.29
CA GLY A 238 12.76 7.51 -0.71
C GLY A 238 12.94 8.94 -0.22
N ILE A 239 13.30 9.85 -1.11
CA ILE A 239 13.53 11.28 -0.77
C ILE A 239 12.32 11.93 -0.09
N GLU A 240 11.11 11.45 -0.34
CA GLU A 240 9.86 11.93 0.28
C GLU A 240 9.74 11.61 1.78
N LYS A 241 10.66 10.81 2.33
CA LYS A 241 10.67 10.43 3.75
C LYS A 241 11.36 11.43 4.65
N VAL A 242 12.02 12.43 4.07
CA VAL A 242 12.72 13.46 4.84
C VAL A 242 11.73 14.43 5.46
N ILE A 243 11.93 14.73 6.74
CA ILE A 243 11.17 15.68 7.54
C ILE A 243 12.12 16.71 8.18
N GLU A 244 11.59 17.88 8.58
CA GLU A 244 12.42 19.01 8.98
C GLU A 244 12.96 18.88 10.41
N THR A 245 12.06 18.65 11.40
CA THR A 245 12.36 18.79 12.83
C THR A 245 11.90 17.59 13.65
N TRP A 246 12.31 17.56 14.93
CA TRP A 246 11.84 16.58 15.91
C TRP A 246 10.36 16.75 16.31
N ASP A 247 9.84 17.96 16.27
CA ASP A 247 8.40 18.21 16.49
C ASP A 247 7.56 17.58 15.38
N ASP A 248 8.01 17.70 14.13
CA ASP A 248 7.40 17.00 12.98
C ASP A 248 7.44 15.50 13.16
N PHE A 249 8.57 14.97 13.63
CA PHE A 249 8.73 13.55 13.92
C PHE A 249 7.75 13.08 15.00
N GLY A 250 7.62 13.78 16.12
CA GLY A 250 6.70 13.44 17.20
C GLY A 250 5.25 13.39 16.74
N LEU A 251 4.84 14.39 15.95
CA LEU A 251 3.49 14.47 15.38
C LEU A 251 3.22 13.31 14.40
N LEU A 252 4.11 13.09 13.44
CA LEU A 252 3.95 12.04 12.42
C LEU A 252 4.06 10.63 13.02
N THR A 253 4.88 10.43 14.05
CA THR A 253 4.97 9.17 14.82
C THR A 253 3.64 8.83 15.47
N THR A 254 3.01 9.81 16.10
CA THR A 254 1.70 9.68 16.74
C THR A 254 0.64 9.24 15.71
N LEU A 255 0.63 9.85 14.53
CA LEU A 255 -0.29 9.52 13.45
C LEU A 255 -0.01 8.16 12.82
N LEU A 256 1.27 7.85 12.55
CA LEU A 256 1.68 6.61 11.90
C LEU A 256 1.32 5.39 12.77
N SER A 257 1.73 5.37 14.02
CA SER A 257 1.52 4.23 14.93
C SER A 257 0.04 3.93 15.15
N ARG A 258 -0.78 4.97 15.37
CA ARG A 258 -2.22 4.81 15.53
C ARG A 258 -2.92 4.38 14.25
N SER A 259 -2.46 4.86 13.11
CA SER A 259 -3.07 4.49 11.81
C SER A 259 -2.72 3.09 11.37
N ALA A 260 -1.50 2.62 11.67
CA ALA A 260 -0.99 1.32 11.27
C ALA A 260 -1.61 0.20 12.10
N ALA A 261 -1.48 0.28 13.43
CA ALA A 261 -1.83 -0.79 14.36
C ALA A 261 -2.60 -0.34 15.60
N GLY A 262 -3.12 0.88 15.62
CA GLY A 262 -3.85 1.43 16.78
C GLY A 262 -2.98 1.69 18.02
N GLN A 263 -1.67 1.58 17.89
CA GLN A 263 -0.72 1.75 19.00
C GLN A 263 -0.43 3.22 19.25
N LYS A 264 -0.20 3.59 20.50
CA LYS A 264 0.28 4.95 20.86
C LYS A 264 1.67 5.21 20.26
N MET A 265 2.55 4.21 20.37
CA MET A 265 3.90 4.15 19.81
C MET A 265 4.19 2.71 19.34
N PRO A 266 5.15 2.48 18.44
CA PRO A 266 5.61 1.12 18.15
C PRO A 266 6.28 0.51 19.39
N THR A 267 6.42 -0.81 19.42
CA THR A 267 7.11 -1.50 20.53
C THR A 267 8.57 -1.06 20.63
N TYR A 268 9.22 -0.91 19.49
CA TYR A 268 10.58 -0.40 19.39
C TYR A 268 10.63 0.75 18.38
N LEU A 269 11.36 1.77 18.75
CA LEU A 269 11.69 2.92 17.91
C LEU A 269 13.20 3.06 17.90
N SER A 270 13.83 2.66 16.78
CA SER A 270 15.26 2.78 16.60
C SER A 270 15.58 4.07 15.88
N LEU A 271 16.48 4.86 16.45
CA LEU A 271 16.95 6.15 15.95
C LEU A 271 18.43 6.02 15.62
N ILE A 272 18.76 6.02 14.32
CA ILE A 272 20.11 5.78 13.82
C ILE A 272 20.65 7.10 13.28
N THR A 273 21.73 7.59 13.87
CA THR A 273 22.35 8.86 13.45
C THR A 273 23.65 8.62 12.67
N GLY A 274 24.38 7.51 12.94
CA GLY A 274 25.64 7.18 12.29
C GLY A 274 26.13 5.78 12.66
N PRO A 275 27.36 5.41 12.30
CA PRO A 275 28.02 4.19 12.76
C PRO A 275 28.37 4.29 14.26
N LYS A 276 28.77 3.17 14.87
CA LYS A 276 29.24 3.14 16.26
C LYS A 276 30.46 4.06 16.45
N LYS A 277 30.56 4.68 17.60
CA LYS A 277 31.76 5.45 18.03
C LYS A 277 32.82 4.51 18.57
N GLN A 278 34.06 5.00 18.64
CA GLN A 278 35.20 4.17 19.11
C GLN A 278 35.01 3.56 20.51
N GLU A 279 34.22 4.22 21.36
CA GLU A 279 33.96 3.80 22.73
C GLU A 279 32.79 2.84 22.87
N GLU A 280 32.00 2.65 21.78
CA GLU A 280 30.83 1.79 21.77
C GLU A 280 31.21 0.35 21.36
N GLN A 281 30.74 -0.62 22.13
CA GLN A 281 31.02 -2.03 21.88
C GLN A 281 30.14 -2.58 20.75
N ASP A 282 28.87 -2.18 20.72
CA ASP A 282 27.83 -2.67 19.79
C ASP A 282 27.54 -1.63 18.71
N GLY A 283 27.09 -2.13 17.56
CA GLY A 283 26.66 -1.32 16.43
C GLY A 283 27.53 -1.50 15.18
N PRO A 284 27.08 -1.01 14.03
CA PRO A 284 27.79 -1.15 12.78
C PRO A 284 29.03 -0.27 12.73
N GLU A 285 30.10 -0.81 12.13
CA GLU A 285 31.35 -0.07 11.88
C GLU A 285 31.18 0.94 10.73
N ALA A 286 30.26 0.68 9.81
CA ALA A 286 29.93 1.55 8.70
C ALA A 286 28.41 1.73 8.58
N PHE A 287 27.98 2.98 8.32
CA PHE A 287 26.59 3.34 8.06
C PHE A 287 26.49 4.05 6.72
N HIS A 288 25.68 3.51 5.82
CA HIS A 288 25.40 4.05 4.49
C HIS A 288 23.92 4.37 4.35
N LEU A 289 23.59 5.62 4.00
CA LEU A 289 22.24 6.07 3.72
C LEU A 289 22.08 6.30 2.21
N ILE A 290 21.18 5.55 1.57
CA ILE A 290 20.86 5.71 0.16
C ILE A 290 19.56 6.49 0.02
N LEU A 291 19.64 7.66 -0.61
CA LEU A 291 18.51 8.52 -0.94
C LEU A 291 18.05 8.21 -2.37
N LEU A 292 16.87 7.61 -2.50
CA LEU A 292 16.33 7.15 -3.78
C LEU A 292 15.26 8.10 -4.31
N ASP A 293 15.46 8.62 -5.51
CA ASP A 293 14.42 9.34 -6.26
C ASP A 293 13.42 8.38 -6.93
N ASN A 294 13.85 7.59 -7.85
CA ASN A 294 13.04 6.64 -8.62
C ASN A 294 11.71 7.23 -9.11
N GLY A 295 11.74 8.47 -9.64
CA GLY A 295 10.57 9.19 -10.17
C GLY A 295 9.83 10.10 -9.18
N ARG A 296 10.24 10.16 -7.91
CA ARG A 296 9.58 10.98 -6.88
C ARG A 296 9.68 12.47 -7.15
N SER A 297 10.78 12.92 -7.70
CA SER A 297 10.96 14.32 -8.13
C SER A 297 9.97 14.70 -9.25
N ALA A 298 9.70 13.80 -10.19
CA ALA A 298 8.70 14.01 -11.23
C ALA A 298 7.28 14.10 -10.64
N ILE A 299 6.94 13.22 -9.69
CA ILE A 299 5.66 13.26 -8.95
C ILE A 299 5.54 14.57 -8.17
N LEU A 300 6.62 15.02 -7.52
CA LEU A 300 6.64 16.26 -6.76
C LEU A 300 6.38 17.48 -7.66
N GLY A 301 6.86 17.43 -8.89
CA GLY A 301 6.63 18.46 -9.91
C GLY A 301 5.16 18.55 -10.37
N ASP A 302 4.37 17.50 -10.21
CA ASP A 302 2.95 17.51 -10.59
C ASP A 302 2.07 18.14 -9.50
N PRO A 303 1.32 19.22 -9.81
CA PRO A 303 0.54 19.95 -8.82
C PRO A 303 -0.60 19.15 -8.18
N VAL A 304 -1.07 18.07 -8.81
CA VAL A 304 -2.14 17.20 -8.31
C VAL A 304 -1.53 15.95 -7.66
N LEU A 305 -0.68 15.24 -8.38
CA LEU A 305 -0.18 13.91 -7.96
C LEU A 305 0.84 14.00 -6.83
N ARG A 306 1.49 15.16 -6.60
CA ARG A 306 2.44 15.36 -5.48
C ARG A 306 1.87 14.98 -4.11
N GLU A 307 0.55 15.05 -3.95
CA GLU A 307 -0.11 14.67 -2.70
C GLU A 307 0.08 13.18 -2.35
N SER A 308 0.30 12.32 -3.34
CA SER A 308 0.61 10.90 -3.12
C SER A 308 1.89 10.69 -2.31
N LEU A 309 2.85 11.64 -2.37
CA LEU A 309 4.11 11.63 -1.61
C LEU A 309 3.94 11.97 -0.12
N PHE A 310 2.76 12.45 0.31
CA PHE A 310 2.48 12.64 1.74
C PHE A 310 2.37 11.29 2.48
N CYS A 311 2.21 10.19 1.75
CA CYS A 311 1.91 8.88 2.31
C CYS A 311 2.96 8.40 3.31
N LEU A 312 2.50 8.10 4.55
CA LEU A 312 3.31 7.54 5.64
C LEU A 312 3.51 6.02 5.52
N ARG A 313 2.90 5.36 4.53
CA ARG A 313 2.92 3.89 4.36
C ARG A 313 2.31 3.11 5.54
N CYS A 314 1.30 3.67 6.20
CA CYS A 314 0.64 3.06 7.37
C CYS A 314 -0.31 1.90 7.03
N GLY A 315 -0.71 1.70 5.76
CA GLY A 315 -1.61 0.63 5.34
C GLY A 315 -3.10 0.84 5.67
N ALA A 316 -3.51 1.90 6.38
CA ALA A 316 -4.90 2.10 6.80
C ALA A 316 -5.89 2.12 5.61
N CYS A 317 -5.51 2.70 4.48
CA CYS A 317 -6.33 2.74 3.27
C CYS A 317 -6.59 1.35 2.67
N GLN A 318 -5.67 0.38 2.84
CA GLN A 318 -5.86 -1.01 2.41
C GLN A 318 -6.93 -1.70 3.26
N ASN A 319 -6.89 -1.49 4.57
CA ASN A 319 -7.79 -2.13 5.54
C ASN A 319 -9.27 -1.79 5.29
N VAL A 320 -9.58 -0.57 4.85
CA VAL A 320 -10.95 -0.12 4.57
C VAL A 320 -11.39 -0.34 3.13
N CYS A 321 -10.47 -0.66 2.22
CA CYS A 321 -10.79 -0.74 0.79
C CYS A 321 -11.59 -1.98 0.43
N PRO A 322 -12.83 -1.85 -0.08
CA PRO A 322 -13.63 -3.01 -0.48
C PRO A 322 -13.00 -3.78 -1.63
N VAL A 323 -12.27 -3.10 -2.51
CA VAL A 323 -11.57 -3.74 -3.63
C VAL A 323 -10.41 -4.58 -3.10
N TYR A 324 -9.56 -4.00 -2.25
CA TYR A 324 -8.44 -4.73 -1.64
C TYR A 324 -8.92 -5.96 -0.85
N LYS A 325 -9.96 -5.83 -0.03
CA LYS A 325 -10.55 -6.96 0.71
C LYS A 325 -11.07 -8.08 -0.22
N CYS A 326 -11.46 -7.73 -1.45
CA CYS A 326 -11.97 -8.69 -2.42
C CYS A 326 -10.86 -9.41 -3.22
N ILE A 327 -9.81 -8.68 -3.65
CA ILE A 327 -8.82 -9.21 -4.60
C ILE A 327 -7.42 -9.38 -4.02
N GLY A 328 -7.16 -8.90 -2.81
CA GLY A 328 -5.86 -8.97 -2.15
C GLY A 328 -4.77 -8.13 -2.82
N GLY A 329 -3.60 -8.05 -2.16
CA GLY A 329 -2.49 -7.23 -2.63
C GLY A 329 -1.84 -7.73 -3.91
N HIS A 330 -1.68 -9.04 -4.07
CA HIS A 330 -1.03 -9.65 -5.24
C HIS A 330 -1.70 -9.28 -6.56
N SER A 331 -3.02 -9.04 -6.56
CA SER A 331 -3.78 -8.65 -7.75
C SER A 331 -3.39 -7.28 -8.31
N TYR A 332 -2.69 -6.45 -7.52
CA TYR A 332 -2.17 -5.17 -7.98
C TYR A 332 -0.91 -5.30 -8.84
N GLY A 333 -0.27 -6.47 -8.84
CA GLY A 333 0.81 -6.84 -9.74
C GLY A 333 2.15 -6.18 -9.48
N TRP A 334 2.29 -5.42 -8.39
CA TRP A 334 3.54 -4.83 -7.92
C TRP A 334 3.48 -4.63 -6.40
N VAL A 335 4.56 -4.07 -5.83
CA VAL A 335 4.78 -3.98 -4.38
C VAL A 335 3.77 -3.11 -3.65
N TYR A 336 3.24 -2.07 -4.30
CA TYR A 336 2.23 -1.20 -3.72
C TYR A 336 0.84 -1.69 -4.07
N SER A 337 0.00 -1.91 -3.06
CA SER A 337 -1.38 -2.37 -3.23
C SER A 337 -2.37 -1.46 -2.53
N GLY A 338 -3.67 -1.66 -2.78
CA GLY A 338 -4.73 -0.82 -2.25
C GLY A 338 -4.79 0.58 -2.91
N PRO A 339 -5.51 1.53 -2.33
CA PRO A 339 -5.72 2.86 -2.91
C PRO A 339 -4.44 3.64 -3.19
N ILE A 340 -3.48 3.63 -2.26
CA ILE A 340 -2.19 4.28 -2.49
C ILE A 340 -1.37 3.54 -3.57
N GLY A 341 -1.53 2.23 -3.68
CA GLY A 341 -0.89 1.44 -4.73
C GLY A 341 -1.42 1.77 -6.12
N VAL A 342 -2.71 2.11 -6.25
CA VAL A 342 -3.26 2.61 -7.52
C VAL A 342 -2.49 3.84 -8.00
N LEU A 343 -2.22 4.80 -7.11
CA LEU A 343 -1.51 6.03 -7.42
C LEU A 343 -0.03 5.75 -7.71
N LEU A 344 0.68 5.16 -6.77
CA LEU A 344 2.14 4.96 -6.89
C LEU A 344 2.53 4.05 -8.05
N ASN A 345 1.78 2.97 -8.30
CA ASN A 345 2.06 2.10 -9.44
C ASN A 345 1.86 2.83 -10.78
N SER A 346 0.91 3.78 -10.81
CA SER A 346 0.64 4.57 -12.01
C SER A 346 1.71 5.62 -12.31
N GLU A 347 2.38 6.10 -11.26
CA GLU A 347 3.36 7.17 -11.32
C GLU A 347 4.80 6.62 -11.44
N LEU A 348 5.11 5.54 -10.72
CA LEU A 348 6.46 4.97 -10.65
C LEU A 348 6.75 3.90 -11.73
N LEU A 349 5.72 3.37 -12.39
CA LEU A 349 5.87 2.42 -13.48
C LEU A 349 5.72 3.10 -14.85
N PRO A 350 6.18 2.46 -15.94
CA PRO A 350 6.03 3.02 -17.28
C PRO A 350 4.60 3.43 -17.60
N ALA A 351 4.43 4.58 -18.26
CA ALA A 351 3.14 5.18 -18.54
C ALA A 351 2.13 4.20 -19.15
N GLY A 352 0.93 4.20 -18.61
CA GLY A 352 -0.18 3.36 -19.05
C GLY A 352 -0.11 1.89 -18.63
N SER A 353 0.99 1.40 -18.03
CA SER A 353 1.10 0.00 -17.58
C SER A 353 0.11 -0.32 -16.45
N ALA A 354 -0.12 0.61 -15.54
CA ALA A 354 -0.99 0.47 -14.37
C ALA A 354 -2.41 1.03 -14.57
N GLY A 355 -2.79 1.42 -15.78
CA GLY A 355 -4.07 2.10 -16.04
C GLY A 355 -5.32 1.31 -15.62
N ASP A 356 -5.29 -0.02 -15.73
CA ASP A 356 -6.42 -0.85 -15.29
C ASP A 356 -6.66 -0.76 -13.78
N LEU A 357 -5.64 -0.46 -12.96
CA LEU A 357 -5.78 -0.30 -11.50
C LEU A 357 -6.68 0.89 -11.14
N ALA A 358 -6.56 2.00 -11.85
CA ALA A 358 -7.40 3.16 -11.62
C ALA A 358 -8.90 2.84 -11.75
N PHE A 359 -9.25 1.99 -12.74
CA PHE A 359 -10.64 1.60 -12.99
C PHE A 359 -11.14 0.49 -12.05
N ALA A 360 -10.28 -0.16 -11.28
CA ALA A 360 -10.69 -1.08 -10.23
C ALA A 360 -11.26 -0.36 -9.00
N CYS A 361 -10.90 0.91 -8.77
CA CYS A 361 -11.38 1.69 -7.63
C CYS A 361 -12.87 2.00 -7.75
N THR A 362 -13.62 1.85 -6.65
CA THR A 362 -15.05 2.17 -6.56
C THR A 362 -15.34 3.65 -6.22
N LEU A 363 -14.32 4.45 -5.95
CA LEU A 363 -14.41 5.86 -5.52
C LEU A 363 -15.28 6.06 -4.26
N CYS A 364 -15.31 5.08 -3.34
CA CYS A 364 -16.17 5.09 -2.15
C CYS A 364 -15.74 6.08 -1.05
N GLY A 365 -14.54 6.66 -1.13
CA GLY A 365 -14.03 7.65 -0.17
C GLY A 365 -13.37 7.09 1.09
N GLY A 366 -13.62 5.85 1.49
CA GLY A 366 -13.14 5.29 2.76
C GLY A 366 -11.62 5.43 2.99
N CYS A 367 -10.81 5.42 1.93
CA CYS A 367 -9.36 5.60 2.04
C CYS A 367 -8.95 7.04 2.41
N ALA A 368 -9.66 8.05 1.93
CA ALA A 368 -9.44 9.45 2.30
C ALA A 368 -9.87 9.70 3.76
N GLU A 369 -11.02 9.13 4.16
CA GLU A 369 -11.54 9.23 5.52
C GLU A 369 -10.53 8.73 6.57
N VAL A 370 -9.87 7.59 6.32
CA VAL A 370 -8.92 7.00 7.28
C VAL A 370 -7.49 7.52 7.14
N CYS A 371 -7.17 8.32 6.13
CA CYS A 371 -5.79 8.73 5.88
C CYS A 371 -5.27 9.65 6.99
N PRO A 372 -4.15 9.32 7.67
CA PRO A 372 -3.63 10.14 8.77
C PRO A 372 -3.10 11.51 8.33
N VAL A 373 -2.81 11.67 7.05
CA VAL A 373 -2.34 12.93 6.45
C VAL A 373 -3.29 13.43 5.37
N MET A 374 -4.55 13.00 5.42
CA MET A 374 -5.68 13.49 4.64
C MET A 374 -5.43 13.52 3.12
N ILE A 375 -4.84 12.43 2.56
CA ILE A 375 -4.68 12.28 1.10
C ILE A 375 -6.05 12.02 0.47
N GLU A 376 -6.40 12.83 -0.51
CA GLU A 376 -7.66 12.73 -1.27
C GLU A 376 -7.57 11.68 -2.40
N HIS A 377 -7.32 10.42 -2.01
CA HIS A 377 -7.14 9.31 -2.96
C HIS A 377 -8.20 9.24 -4.06
N PRO A 378 -9.53 9.39 -3.80
CA PRO A 378 -10.53 9.33 -4.86
C PRO A 378 -10.36 10.43 -5.90
N THR A 379 -10.03 11.65 -5.46
CA THR A 379 -9.79 12.81 -6.33
C THR A 379 -8.58 12.59 -7.22
N LEU A 380 -7.47 12.10 -6.64
CA LEU A 380 -6.24 11.78 -7.38
C LEU A 380 -6.48 10.64 -8.40
N ILE A 381 -7.20 9.58 -8.00
CA ILE A 381 -7.53 8.47 -8.89
C ILE A 381 -8.46 8.94 -10.03
N LEU A 382 -9.37 9.85 -9.75
CA LEU A 382 -10.26 10.41 -10.77
C LEU A 382 -9.49 11.27 -11.77
N ASP A 383 -8.55 12.09 -11.31
CA ASP A 383 -7.65 12.86 -12.19
C ASP A 383 -6.81 11.92 -13.06
N PHE A 384 -6.28 10.86 -12.49
CA PHE A 384 -5.53 9.85 -13.25
C PHE A 384 -6.41 9.17 -14.31
N ARG A 385 -7.68 8.84 -14.01
CA ARG A 385 -8.64 8.34 -15.02
C ARG A 385 -8.86 9.34 -16.15
N ARG A 386 -8.95 10.64 -15.82
CA ARG A 386 -9.09 11.71 -16.81
C ARG A 386 -7.89 11.74 -17.74
N ARG A 387 -6.66 11.74 -17.20
CA ARG A 387 -5.41 11.72 -17.98
C ARG A 387 -5.33 10.50 -18.89
N LEU A 388 -5.67 9.32 -18.39
CA LEU A 388 -5.76 8.11 -19.21
C LEU A 388 -6.80 8.22 -20.32
N ALA A 389 -7.95 8.83 -20.05
CA ALA A 389 -8.98 9.03 -21.07
C ALA A 389 -8.57 10.03 -22.16
N GLU A 390 -7.68 10.95 -21.86
CA GLU A 390 -7.10 11.93 -22.79
C GLU A 390 -5.91 11.36 -23.58
N ASP A 391 -5.21 10.33 -23.05
CA ASP A 391 -4.07 9.70 -23.71
C ASP A 391 -4.47 8.87 -24.93
N PRO A 392 -4.03 9.25 -26.16
CA PRO A 392 -4.36 8.51 -27.40
C PRO A 392 -3.85 7.07 -27.35
N ALA A 393 -2.65 6.82 -26.78
CA ALA A 393 -2.07 5.49 -26.66
C ALA A 393 -2.87 4.57 -25.75
N TRP A 394 -3.44 5.10 -24.67
CA TRP A 394 -4.37 4.37 -23.82
C TRP A 394 -5.69 4.11 -24.51
N ARG A 395 -6.25 5.12 -25.19
CA ARG A 395 -7.54 5.01 -25.91
C ARG A 395 -7.47 3.95 -27.01
N SER A 396 -6.39 3.87 -27.77
CA SER A 396 -6.22 2.87 -28.85
C SER A 396 -6.16 1.42 -28.32
N ARG A 397 -5.72 1.22 -27.07
CA ARG A 397 -5.69 -0.10 -26.40
C ARG A 397 -7.03 -0.53 -25.83
N GLN A 398 -8.03 0.38 -25.77
CA GLN A 398 -9.35 0.04 -25.21
C GLN A 398 -10.14 -0.80 -26.21
N ALA A 399 -10.59 -1.98 -25.76
CA ALA A 399 -11.47 -2.81 -26.57
C ALA A 399 -12.77 -2.07 -26.92
N LEU A 400 -13.28 -2.27 -28.13
CA LEU A 400 -14.57 -1.70 -28.60
C LEU A 400 -15.71 -2.04 -27.62
N SER A 401 -15.63 -3.20 -26.96
CA SER A 401 -16.58 -3.64 -25.94
C SER A 401 -16.66 -2.73 -24.70
N ARG A 402 -15.66 -1.86 -24.46
CA ARG A 402 -15.71 -0.85 -23.39
C ARG A 402 -16.22 0.49 -23.89
N ILE A 403 -15.83 0.89 -25.11
CA ILE A 403 -16.17 2.20 -25.66
C ILE A 403 -17.64 2.24 -26.11
N LEU A 404 -18.11 1.18 -26.74
CA LEU A 404 -19.46 1.13 -27.31
C LEU A 404 -20.59 1.25 -26.25
N PRO A 405 -20.56 0.52 -25.12
CA PRO A 405 -21.57 0.70 -24.07
C PRO A 405 -21.62 2.11 -23.49
N MET A 406 -20.45 2.74 -23.34
CA MET A 406 -20.37 4.12 -22.83
C MET A 406 -20.95 5.14 -23.82
N LYS A 407 -20.67 4.97 -25.12
CA LYS A 407 -21.28 5.81 -26.18
C LYS A 407 -22.78 5.61 -26.26
N ILE A 408 -23.27 4.36 -26.15
CA ILE A 408 -24.70 4.05 -26.13
C ILE A 408 -25.34 4.69 -24.89
N HIS A 409 -24.71 4.58 -23.72
CA HIS A 409 -25.22 5.19 -22.50
C HIS A 409 -25.30 6.72 -22.62
N ALA A 410 -24.23 7.36 -23.11
CA ALA A 410 -24.22 8.81 -23.36
C ALA A 410 -25.35 9.23 -24.31
N TRP A 411 -25.47 8.54 -25.44
CA TRP A 411 -26.53 8.80 -26.43
C TRP A 411 -27.94 8.67 -25.85
N LEU A 412 -28.19 7.61 -25.03
CA LEU A 412 -29.44 7.41 -24.32
C LEU A 412 -29.73 8.52 -23.30
N SER A 413 -28.70 8.93 -22.55
CA SER A 413 -28.81 9.94 -21.47
C SER A 413 -29.19 11.33 -22.01
N GLU A 414 -28.72 11.65 -23.21
CA GLU A 414 -29.06 12.90 -23.91
C GLU A 414 -30.53 12.93 -24.45
N ARG A 415 -31.21 11.75 -24.51
CA ARG A 415 -32.54 11.62 -25.11
C ARG A 415 -33.55 11.04 -24.11
N PRO A 416 -34.31 11.89 -23.40
CA PRO A 416 -35.22 11.44 -22.33
C PRO A 416 -36.24 10.40 -22.75
N ALA A 417 -36.71 10.43 -24.00
CA ALA A 417 -37.65 9.45 -24.53
C ALA A 417 -36.99 8.08 -24.72
N ALA A 418 -35.81 8.05 -25.36
CA ALA A 418 -35.02 6.83 -25.56
C ALA A 418 -34.60 6.21 -24.23
N PHE A 419 -34.15 7.03 -23.26
CA PHE A 419 -33.82 6.59 -21.92
C PHE A 419 -35.00 5.93 -21.19
N ARG A 420 -36.21 6.54 -21.27
CA ARG A 420 -37.43 5.98 -20.69
C ARG A 420 -37.82 4.65 -21.33
N LEU A 421 -37.70 4.54 -22.66
CA LEU A 421 -37.98 3.30 -23.39
C LEU A 421 -36.98 2.20 -22.99
N ALA A 422 -35.67 2.49 -22.97
CA ALA A 422 -34.65 1.56 -22.56
C ALA A 422 -34.84 1.09 -21.10
N ALA A 423 -35.12 2.01 -20.18
CA ALA A 423 -35.42 1.69 -18.78
C ALA A 423 -36.71 0.86 -18.62
N SER A 424 -37.71 1.05 -19.46
CA SER A 424 -38.93 0.26 -19.46
C SER A 424 -38.72 -1.14 -20.01
N PHE A 425 -37.89 -1.28 -21.05
CA PHE A 425 -37.47 -2.56 -21.60
C PHE A 425 -36.70 -3.39 -20.58
N VAL A 426 -35.69 -2.81 -19.96
CA VAL A 426 -34.88 -3.49 -18.92
C VAL A 426 -35.74 -3.97 -17.75
N ARG A 427 -36.76 -3.18 -17.35
CA ARG A 427 -37.69 -3.59 -16.30
C ARG A 427 -38.60 -4.74 -16.74
N ALA A 428 -39.08 -4.74 -17.98
CA ALA A 428 -39.87 -5.82 -18.52
C ALA A 428 -39.11 -7.13 -18.59
N VAL A 429 -37.83 -7.07 -19.06
CA VAL A 429 -36.93 -8.21 -19.06
C VAL A 429 -36.68 -8.73 -17.63
N GLN A 430 -36.42 -7.82 -16.68
CA GLN A 430 -36.23 -8.21 -15.29
C GLN A 430 -37.49 -8.85 -14.66
N ALA A 431 -38.68 -8.36 -14.99
CA ALA A 431 -39.93 -8.92 -14.47
C ALA A 431 -40.15 -10.38 -14.89
N VAL A 432 -39.66 -10.75 -16.08
CA VAL A 432 -39.70 -12.13 -16.59
C VAL A 432 -38.55 -12.96 -15.99
N ALA A 433 -37.35 -12.42 -15.95
CA ALA A 433 -36.14 -13.14 -15.52
C ALA A 433 -36.03 -13.31 -13.99
N ALA A 434 -36.64 -12.41 -13.20
CA ALA A 434 -36.55 -12.38 -11.74
C ALA A 434 -37.88 -12.78 -11.07
N ARG A 435 -38.45 -13.91 -11.45
CA ARG A 435 -39.73 -14.43 -10.89
C ARG A 435 -39.64 -14.66 -9.36
N SER A 436 -38.45 -14.92 -8.83
CA SER A 436 -38.20 -15.12 -7.38
C SER A 436 -37.83 -13.83 -6.61
N GLY A 437 -38.00 -12.65 -7.21
CA GLY A 437 -37.69 -11.36 -6.57
C GLY A 437 -36.23 -10.91 -6.67
N GLU A 438 -35.29 -11.79 -7.03
CA GLU A 438 -33.87 -11.49 -7.17
C GLU A 438 -33.35 -12.02 -8.51
N TRP A 439 -32.53 -11.20 -9.18
CA TRP A 439 -31.88 -11.60 -10.40
C TRP A 439 -30.47 -12.12 -10.13
N ARG A 440 -30.25 -13.42 -10.39
CA ARG A 440 -28.97 -14.09 -10.11
C ARG A 440 -28.10 -14.30 -11.34
N TRP A 441 -28.65 -14.19 -12.53
CA TRP A 441 -27.92 -14.44 -13.77
C TRP A 441 -28.01 -13.23 -14.69
N LEU A 442 -26.83 -12.73 -15.11
CA LEU A 442 -26.71 -11.70 -16.13
C LEU A 442 -25.98 -12.27 -17.34
N PRO A 443 -26.43 -12.00 -18.57
CA PRO A 443 -25.79 -12.54 -19.77
C PRO A 443 -24.50 -11.80 -20.14
N GLY A 444 -23.56 -12.52 -20.79
CA GLY A 444 -22.37 -11.95 -21.40
C GLY A 444 -21.44 -11.21 -20.43
N PRO A 445 -20.95 -10.02 -20.77
CA PRO A 445 -19.99 -9.26 -19.97
C PRO A 445 -20.48 -8.87 -18.56
N LEU A 446 -21.79 -8.87 -18.35
CA LEU A 446 -22.40 -8.54 -17.06
C LEU A 446 -22.45 -9.74 -16.10
N ALA A 447 -22.16 -10.96 -16.57
CA ALA A 447 -22.17 -12.17 -15.75
C ALA A 447 -21.21 -12.08 -14.54
N ALA A 448 -20.03 -11.50 -14.73
CA ALA A 448 -19.08 -11.29 -13.65
C ALA A 448 -19.59 -10.33 -12.56
N TRP A 449 -20.42 -9.34 -12.94
CA TRP A 449 -21.00 -8.38 -12.00
C TRP A 449 -22.12 -9.02 -11.16
N GLY A 450 -22.90 -9.92 -11.77
CA GLY A 450 -23.98 -10.66 -11.10
C GLY A 450 -23.54 -11.89 -10.30
N ALA A 451 -22.31 -12.41 -10.52
CA ALA A 451 -21.86 -13.69 -9.98
C ALA A 451 -21.86 -13.78 -8.43
N LYS A 452 -21.64 -12.67 -7.73
CA LYS A 452 -21.63 -12.59 -6.26
C LYS A 452 -22.61 -11.54 -5.70
N ARG A 453 -23.43 -10.91 -6.53
CA ARG A 453 -24.37 -9.88 -6.11
C ARG A 453 -25.76 -10.24 -6.57
N LYS A 454 -26.69 -10.26 -5.63
CA LYS A 454 -28.10 -10.33 -5.93
C LYS A 454 -28.53 -8.94 -6.43
N ILE A 455 -29.09 -8.89 -7.65
CA ILE A 455 -29.59 -7.62 -8.20
C ILE A 455 -31.03 -7.47 -7.74
N PRO A 456 -31.33 -6.44 -6.94
CA PRO A 456 -32.68 -6.22 -6.46
C PRO A 456 -33.62 -5.92 -7.63
N ARG A 457 -34.88 -6.23 -7.46
CA ARG A 457 -35.93 -5.88 -8.45
C ARG A 457 -36.01 -4.37 -8.59
N PHE A 458 -35.96 -3.89 -9.83
CA PHE A 458 -36.09 -2.46 -10.09
C PHE A 458 -37.48 -1.96 -9.67
N GLN A 459 -37.48 -0.96 -8.84
CA GLN A 459 -38.67 -0.30 -8.34
C GLN A 459 -39.35 0.50 -9.46
N ARG A 460 -40.57 0.99 -9.21
CA ARG A 460 -41.25 1.94 -10.11
C ARG A 460 -40.33 3.14 -10.38
N PRO A 461 -40.38 3.73 -11.62
CA PRO A 461 -39.51 4.87 -11.93
C PRO A 461 -39.68 5.99 -10.92
N PHE A 462 -38.55 6.68 -10.62
CA PHE A 462 -38.55 7.85 -9.74
C PHE A 462 -39.62 8.87 -10.14
N SER A 463 -39.81 9.15 -11.44
CA SER A 463 -40.80 10.08 -11.96
C SER A 463 -42.25 9.73 -11.57
N ARG A 464 -42.58 8.43 -11.42
CA ARG A 464 -43.92 8.01 -10.93
C ARG A 464 -43.99 8.09 -9.40
N ARG A 465 -42.92 7.61 -8.71
CA ARG A 465 -42.83 7.71 -7.24
C ARG A 465 -42.85 9.16 -6.76
N TRP A 466 -42.15 10.05 -7.49
CA TRP A 466 -42.14 11.48 -7.18
C TRP A 466 -43.50 12.13 -7.24
N LYS A 467 -44.35 11.71 -8.21
CA LYS A 467 -45.75 12.19 -8.27
C LYS A 467 -46.55 11.80 -7.03
N ASP A 468 -46.37 10.56 -6.55
CA ASP A 468 -47.04 10.05 -5.36
C ASP A 468 -46.53 10.78 -4.07
N VAL A 469 -45.21 10.95 -3.94
CA VAL A 469 -44.59 11.71 -2.84
C VAL A 469 -45.04 13.18 -2.84
N ASN A 470 -45.04 13.80 -4.01
CA ASN A 470 -45.45 15.21 -4.16
C ASN A 470 -46.94 15.42 -3.87
N ALA A 471 -47.78 14.44 -4.21
CA ALA A 471 -49.19 14.44 -3.84
C ALA A 471 -49.43 14.31 -2.33
N SER A 472 -48.63 13.44 -1.64
CA SER A 472 -48.68 13.31 -0.17
C SER A 472 -48.20 14.58 0.55
N LEU A 473 -47.10 15.18 0.10
CA LEU A 473 -46.58 16.44 0.64
C LEU A 473 -47.55 17.62 0.46
N ARG A 474 -48.27 17.68 -0.68
CA ARG A 474 -49.30 18.69 -0.90
C ARG A 474 -50.52 18.49 0.04
N LYS A 475 -50.88 17.23 0.31
CA LYS A 475 -51.96 16.91 1.24
C LYS A 475 -51.60 17.29 2.70
N GLU A 476 -50.32 17.08 3.11
CA GLU A 476 -49.84 17.48 4.41
C GLU A 476 -49.78 19.00 4.57
N ARG A 477 -49.30 19.71 3.53
CA ARG A 477 -49.31 21.20 3.53
C ARG A 477 -50.69 21.80 3.48
N GLY A 478 -51.69 21.10 2.93
CA GLY A 478 -53.08 21.54 2.93
C GLY A 478 -53.84 21.25 4.20
N LYS A 479 -53.34 20.42 5.12
CA LYS A 479 -53.95 20.14 6.43
C LYS A 479 -53.43 21.07 7.56
N GLY A 480 -52.47 21.91 7.26
CA GLY A 480 -51.86 22.87 8.20
C GLY A 480 -52.31 24.34 7.96
N ARG A 481 -53.43 24.53 7.30
CA ARG A 481 -54.11 25.83 7.16
C ARG A 481 -55.50 25.77 7.77
#